data_73f04c8ec47c9c8079f6212769343b92
#
_entry.id   73f04c8ec47c9c8079f6212769343b92
#
_cell.length_a   1.000
_cell.length_b   1.000
_cell.length_c   1.000
_cell.angle_alpha   90.00
_cell.angle_beta   90.00
_cell.angle_gamma   90.00
#
_symmetry.space_group_name_H-M   'P 1'
#
loop_
_entity.id
_entity.type
_entity.pdbx_description
1 polymer ?
#
loop_
_entity_poly.entity_id
_entity_poly.type
_entity_poly.pdbx_seq_one_letter_code
_entity_poly.pdbx_strand_id
1 'polypeptide(L)'
;MCAMGHPDPQGYYRILNVHPKASAAAVRKAYRRRARELDPDANRRLGTKELSAALDEAYRVLSDPRARARYDIGDLGRAAPGAPASDAPDAPVPCSRCGQVSAQPRYVIFHQVIGRLTHTVHDRVQGVYCPRCARDVGIAASLMTWFVGWWGLPMAPVAAVRAIWRNMRGGEVPADVNARLLLHQARAFLARDKAPLARALAARAVALDPDGSDAAEARAIAERDGGPVPVLRDPWRGLAWAAPVHLAPALMVAVLAVLVAPGLFLPHRDAPAPVVMGGWHVTTEGATLRAGPGQGFPAMTTLSRFEAVSVRAVPTEDGWVPVRAGVLDGFLPSAEVAPGAGAPPSAPQAPRAD
;
A
#
# COMPACT_ATOMS: atom_id res chain seq x y z
N MET A 1 23.44 -25.09 -0.12
CA MET A 1 22.64 -24.02 -0.76
C MET A 1 23.63 -23.09 -1.44
N CYS A 2 23.95 -23.35 -2.72
CA CYS A 2 24.90 -22.54 -3.49
C CYS A 2 24.25 -21.18 -3.79
N ALA A 3 24.81 -20.12 -3.25
CA ALA A 3 24.52 -18.76 -3.68
C ALA A 3 24.97 -18.65 -5.13
N MET A 4 24.03 -18.62 -6.08
CA MET A 4 24.33 -18.20 -7.44
C MET A 4 24.87 -16.78 -7.36
N GLY A 5 26.17 -16.61 -7.65
CA GLY A 5 26.89 -15.37 -7.54
C GLY A 5 26.27 -14.33 -8.46
N HIS A 6 25.72 -13.26 -7.88
CA HIS A 6 25.41 -12.05 -8.64
C HIS A 6 26.75 -11.49 -9.13
N PRO A 7 26.91 -11.16 -10.42
CA PRO A 7 28.12 -10.57 -10.92
C PRO A 7 28.41 -9.25 -10.21
N ASP A 8 29.59 -9.14 -9.61
CA ASP A 8 30.10 -7.93 -8.95
C ASP A 8 31.52 -7.65 -9.47
N PRO A 9 31.65 -7.23 -10.74
CA PRO A 9 32.91 -7.21 -11.46
C PRO A 9 33.94 -6.27 -10.88
N GLN A 10 33.51 -5.09 -10.46
CA GLN A 10 34.38 -4.12 -9.80
C GLN A 10 34.34 -4.28 -8.26
N GLY A 11 33.55 -5.24 -7.76
CA GLY A 11 33.46 -5.50 -6.33
C GLY A 11 32.72 -4.43 -5.54
N TYR A 12 31.85 -3.64 -6.16
CA TYR A 12 31.17 -2.53 -5.48
C TYR A 12 30.27 -2.98 -4.34
N TYR A 13 29.54 -4.09 -4.51
CA TYR A 13 28.75 -4.68 -3.42
C TYR A 13 29.65 -5.20 -2.29
N ARG A 14 30.79 -5.77 -2.64
CA ARG A 14 31.80 -6.27 -1.69
C ARG A 14 32.49 -5.12 -0.96
N ILE A 15 32.86 -4.03 -1.66
CA ILE A 15 33.45 -2.83 -1.08
C ILE A 15 32.52 -2.23 -0.02
N LEU A 16 31.23 -2.11 -0.32
CA LEU A 16 30.21 -1.62 0.62
C LEU A 16 29.79 -2.68 1.66
N ASN A 17 30.20 -3.93 1.48
CA ASN A 17 29.76 -5.07 2.29
C ASN A 17 28.22 -5.16 2.40
N VAL A 18 27.57 -5.15 1.25
CA VAL A 18 26.12 -5.27 1.11
C VAL A 18 25.76 -6.38 0.13
N HIS A 19 24.60 -7.01 0.35
CA HIS A 19 24.10 -8.00 -0.59
C HIS A 19 23.66 -7.33 -1.90
N PRO A 20 23.80 -7.94 -3.08
CA PRO A 20 23.32 -7.40 -4.35
C PRO A 20 21.82 -7.05 -4.38
N LYS A 21 21.01 -7.68 -3.54
CA LYS A 21 19.59 -7.35 -3.37
C LYS A 21 19.33 -6.27 -2.29
N ALA A 22 20.38 -5.62 -1.78
CA ALA A 22 20.24 -4.60 -0.75
C ALA A 22 19.43 -3.39 -1.25
N SER A 23 18.57 -2.84 -0.39
CA SER A 23 17.82 -1.63 -0.69
C SER A 23 18.74 -0.40 -0.77
N ALA A 24 18.28 0.67 -1.42
CA ALA A 24 19.03 1.93 -1.48
C ALA A 24 19.32 2.50 -0.08
N ALA A 25 18.41 2.27 0.87
CA ALA A 25 18.63 2.65 2.27
C ALA A 25 19.75 1.84 2.92
N ALA A 26 19.83 0.54 2.65
CA ALA A 26 20.90 -0.32 3.13
C ALA A 26 22.28 0.07 2.56
N VAL A 27 22.33 0.39 1.27
CA VAL A 27 23.54 0.91 0.59
C VAL A 27 24.01 2.20 1.26
N ARG A 28 23.13 3.18 1.49
CA ARG A 28 23.47 4.43 2.18
C ARG A 28 23.96 4.20 3.62
N LYS A 29 23.31 3.29 4.34
CA LYS A 29 23.72 2.97 5.72
C LYS A 29 25.09 2.31 5.74
N ALA A 30 25.38 1.40 4.84
CA ALA A 30 26.65 0.73 4.71
C ALA A 30 27.76 1.70 4.36
N TYR A 31 27.55 2.59 3.38
CA TYR A 31 28.49 3.65 3.03
C TYR A 31 28.86 4.52 4.23
N ARG A 32 27.87 5.07 4.96
CA ARG A 32 28.13 5.92 6.13
C ARG A 32 28.92 5.20 7.22
N ARG A 33 28.67 3.91 7.43
CA ARG A 33 29.43 3.11 8.38
C ARG A 33 30.87 2.96 7.93
N ARG A 34 31.10 2.55 6.68
CA ARG A 34 32.44 2.33 6.11
C ARG A 34 33.21 3.64 5.98
N ALA A 35 32.60 4.75 5.61
CA ALA A 35 33.24 6.05 5.53
C ALA A 35 33.79 6.50 6.88
N ARG A 36 33.08 6.25 7.99
CA ARG A 36 33.56 6.53 9.35
C ARG A 36 34.74 5.61 9.74
N GLU A 37 34.75 4.36 9.28
CA GLU A 37 35.82 3.41 9.53
C GLU A 37 37.12 3.79 8.76
N LEU A 38 36.95 4.47 7.62
CA LEU A 38 38.04 4.87 6.71
C LEU A 38 38.43 6.35 6.84
N ASP A 39 37.89 7.06 7.84
CA ASP A 39 38.24 8.47 8.07
C ASP A 39 39.77 8.66 8.19
N PRO A 40 40.40 9.44 7.28
CA PRO A 40 41.82 9.62 7.25
C PRO A 40 42.38 10.32 8.51
N ASP A 41 41.51 11.13 9.20
CA ASP A 41 41.92 11.80 10.44
C ASP A 41 41.95 10.83 11.63
N ALA A 42 41.11 9.79 11.59
CA ALA A 42 41.06 8.74 12.61
C ALA A 42 42.00 7.55 12.33
N ASN A 43 42.36 7.31 11.06
CA ASN A 43 43.15 6.15 10.65
C ASN A 43 44.31 6.54 9.72
N ARG A 44 45.46 6.81 10.28
CA ARG A 44 46.71 7.09 9.52
C ARG A 44 47.35 5.84 8.87
N ARG A 45 46.58 4.82 8.52
CA ARG A 45 47.12 3.62 7.86
C ARG A 45 47.34 3.88 6.36
N LEU A 46 48.48 3.41 5.85
CA LEU A 46 48.81 3.41 4.42
C LEU A 46 47.71 2.72 3.63
N GLY A 47 47.19 3.36 2.55
CA GLY A 47 46.16 2.80 1.65
C GLY A 47 44.71 3.25 1.94
N THR A 48 44.49 4.11 2.93
CA THR A 48 43.14 4.60 3.24
C THR A 48 42.52 5.50 2.15
N LYS A 49 43.38 6.24 1.40
CA LYS A 49 42.94 7.15 0.33
C LYS A 49 42.37 6.38 -0.87
N GLU A 50 43.05 5.33 -1.32
CA GLU A 50 42.58 4.48 -2.44
C GLU A 50 41.32 3.74 -2.06
N LEU A 51 41.25 3.25 -0.82
CA LEU A 51 40.07 2.54 -0.34
C LEU A 51 38.86 3.48 -0.14
N SER A 52 39.10 4.72 0.30
CA SER A 52 38.08 5.76 0.38
C SER A 52 37.56 6.14 -1.02
N ALA A 53 38.43 6.34 -1.99
CA ALA A 53 38.06 6.63 -3.36
C ALA A 53 37.24 5.47 -3.98
N ALA A 54 37.62 4.23 -3.75
CA ALA A 54 36.90 3.05 -4.20
C ALA A 54 35.51 2.93 -3.51
N LEU A 55 35.42 3.32 -2.22
CA LEU A 55 34.19 3.35 -1.49
C LEU A 55 33.22 4.42 -2.03
N ASP A 56 33.72 5.62 -2.35
CA ASP A 56 32.95 6.72 -2.91
C ASP A 56 32.44 6.38 -4.29
N GLU A 57 33.28 5.75 -5.13
CA GLU A 57 32.87 5.30 -6.47
C GLU A 57 31.81 4.20 -6.38
N ALA A 58 31.98 3.20 -5.52
CA ALA A 58 30.99 2.16 -5.29
C ALA A 58 29.64 2.75 -4.82
N TYR A 59 29.69 3.76 -3.94
CA TYR A 59 28.50 4.44 -3.49
C TYR A 59 27.85 5.27 -4.61
N ARG A 60 28.63 6.01 -5.39
CA ARG A 60 28.14 6.79 -6.53
C ARG A 60 27.37 5.91 -7.52
N VAL A 61 27.89 4.73 -7.84
CA VAL A 61 27.24 3.78 -8.76
C VAL A 61 26.02 3.10 -8.13
N LEU A 62 26.14 2.59 -6.90
CA LEU A 62 25.08 1.78 -6.29
C LEU A 62 23.96 2.61 -5.63
N SER A 63 24.16 3.92 -5.39
CA SER A 63 23.12 4.82 -4.85
C SER A 63 22.18 5.35 -5.92
N ASP A 64 22.65 5.52 -7.15
CA ASP A 64 21.83 5.89 -8.30
C ASP A 64 21.19 4.64 -8.92
N PRO A 65 19.85 4.59 -9.03
CA PRO A 65 19.17 3.40 -9.56
C PRO A 65 19.52 3.07 -11.00
N ARG A 66 19.75 4.11 -11.84
CA ARG A 66 20.09 3.91 -13.26
C ARG A 66 21.55 3.47 -13.39
N ALA A 67 22.45 4.07 -12.64
CA ALA A 67 23.84 3.66 -12.61
C ALA A 67 24.00 2.23 -12.09
N ARG A 68 23.29 1.90 -10.99
CA ARG A 68 23.23 0.54 -10.45
C ARG A 68 22.64 -0.46 -11.44
N ALA A 69 21.57 -0.08 -12.14
CA ALA A 69 20.97 -0.92 -13.17
C ALA A 69 21.94 -1.21 -14.31
N ARG A 70 22.66 -0.19 -14.77
CA ARG A 70 23.72 -0.35 -15.79
C ARG A 70 24.86 -1.23 -15.29
N TYR A 71 25.24 -1.08 -14.03
CA TYR A 71 26.25 -1.90 -13.40
C TYR A 71 25.79 -3.36 -13.29
N ASP A 72 24.59 -3.61 -12.80
CA ASP A 72 24.01 -4.95 -12.65
C ASP A 72 23.82 -5.67 -13.99
N ILE A 73 23.54 -4.94 -15.07
CA ILE A 73 23.32 -5.48 -16.42
C ILE A 73 24.59 -5.42 -17.26
N GLY A 74 25.38 -4.38 -17.11
CA GLY A 74 26.56 -4.11 -17.96
C GLY A 74 27.64 -5.20 -17.88
N ASP A 75 27.51 -6.07 -16.94
CA ASP A 75 28.46 -7.15 -16.69
C ASP A 75 28.00 -8.56 -17.05
N LEU A 76 26.76 -8.67 -17.56
CA LEU A 76 26.26 -9.96 -18.03
C LEU A 76 26.99 -10.51 -19.26
N GLY A 77 28.00 -9.78 -19.79
CA GLY A 77 28.81 -10.20 -20.92
C GLY A 77 30.30 -9.91 -20.78
N ARG A 78 30.77 -9.34 -19.67
CA ARG A 78 32.20 -9.11 -19.42
C ARG A 78 32.64 -9.93 -18.23
N ALA A 79 33.41 -10.96 -18.49
CA ALA A 79 34.19 -11.65 -17.44
C ALA A 79 35.11 -10.61 -16.79
N ALA A 80 35.11 -10.51 -15.46
CA ALA A 80 36.07 -9.70 -14.73
C ALA A 80 37.46 -10.15 -15.10
N PRO A 81 38.45 -9.23 -15.25
CA PRO A 81 39.83 -9.63 -15.45
C PRO A 81 40.28 -10.52 -14.27
N GLY A 82 40.51 -11.82 -14.54
CA GLY A 82 40.94 -12.78 -13.53
C GLY A 82 39.84 -13.63 -12.86
N ALA A 83 38.57 -13.47 -13.21
CA ALA A 83 37.55 -14.47 -12.87
C ALA A 83 37.66 -15.65 -13.84
N PRO A 84 37.51 -16.91 -13.37
CA PRO A 84 37.33 -18.02 -14.31
C PRO A 84 36.14 -17.69 -15.19
N ALA A 85 36.36 -17.75 -16.51
CA ALA A 85 35.27 -17.56 -17.50
C ALA A 85 34.15 -18.50 -17.08
N SER A 86 32.97 -17.95 -16.80
CA SER A 86 31.78 -18.79 -16.68
C SER A 86 31.66 -19.48 -18.04
N ASP A 87 31.58 -20.80 -18.07
CA ASP A 87 31.59 -21.61 -19.28
C ASP A 87 30.40 -21.31 -20.25
N ALA A 88 29.63 -20.27 -20.01
CA ALA A 88 28.58 -19.78 -20.87
C ALA A 88 28.48 -18.25 -20.79
N PRO A 89 29.30 -17.50 -21.57
CA PRO A 89 29.22 -16.04 -21.64
C PRO A 89 27.85 -15.52 -22.14
N ASP A 90 27.05 -16.39 -22.74
CA ASP A 90 25.76 -16.08 -23.34
C ASP A 90 24.57 -16.77 -22.65
N ALA A 91 24.58 -16.88 -21.33
CA ALA A 91 23.43 -17.41 -20.63
C ALA A 91 22.29 -16.36 -20.53
N PRO A 92 21.02 -16.74 -20.86
CA PRO A 92 19.92 -15.79 -20.74
C PRO A 92 19.67 -15.39 -19.28
N VAL A 93 19.39 -14.11 -19.07
CA VAL A 93 19.17 -13.55 -17.73
C VAL A 93 17.88 -14.10 -17.13
N PRO A 94 17.93 -14.72 -15.98
CA PRO A 94 16.75 -15.20 -15.29
C PRO A 94 16.03 -14.06 -14.54
N CYS A 95 14.76 -14.26 -14.26
CA CYS A 95 13.98 -13.36 -13.40
C CYS A 95 14.56 -13.34 -11.98
N SER A 96 14.84 -12.15 -11.43
CA SER A 96 15.43 -11.96 -10.10
C SER A 96 14.58 -12.53 -8.95
N ARG A 97 13.27 -12.77 -9.18
CA ARG A 97 12.35 -13.28 -8.16
C ARG A 97 12.12 -14.79 -8.28
N CYS A 98 11.77 -15.27 -9.47
CA CYS A 98 11.39 -16.68 -9.64
C CYS A 98 12.50 -17.54 -10.27
N GLY A 99 13.60 -16.95 -10.74
CA GLY A 99 14.70 -17.66 -11.39
C GLY A 99 14.41 -18.16 -12.80
N GLN A 100 13.19 -18.03 -13.30
CA GLN A 100 12.84 -18.50 -14.63
C GLN A 100 13.33 -17.54 -15.73
N VAL A 101 13.75 -18.11 -16.84
CA VAL A 101 14.14 -17.36 -18.03
C VAL A 101 12.89 -16.95 -18.80
N SER A 102 12.74 -15.65 -19.03
CA SER A 102 11.72 -15.07 -19.90
C SER A 102 12.34 -14.58 -21.20
N ALA A 103 11.62 -14.74 -22.32
CA ALA A 103 12.08 -14.20 -23.60
C ALA A 103 12.16 -12.66 -23.57
N GLN A 104 11.23 -12.01 -22.90
CA GLN A 104 11.14 -10.56 -22.82
C GLN A 104 11.14 -10.08 -21.35
N PRO A 105 12.23 -10.28 -20.60
CA PRO A 105 12.33 -9.73 -19.26
C PRO A 105 12.45 -8.20 -19.34
N ARG A 106 12.10 -7.50 -18.27
CA ARG A 106 12.34 -6.06 -18.13
C ARG A 106 13.05 -5.77 -16.81
N TYR A 107 13.98 -4.86 -16.88
CA TYR A 107 14.50 -4.20 -15.70
C TYR A 107 13.52 -3.11 -15.27
N VAL A 108 13.01 -3.23 -14.05
CA VAL A 108 11.98 -2.33 -13.53
C VAL A 108 12.39 -1.83 -12.16
N ILE A 109 12.13 -0.55 -11.89
CA ILE A 109 12.34 0.11 -10.61
C ILE A 109 10.97 0.47 -10.03
N PHE A 110 10.60 -0.16 -8.92
CA PHE A 110 9.41 0.18 -8.14
C PHE A 110 9.77 1.06 -6.97
N HIS A 111 8.90 2.01 -6.66
CA HIS A 111 9.12 3.01 -5.62
C HIS A 111 8.37 2.64 -4.34
N GLN A 112 9.06 2.76 -3.21
CA GLN A 112 8.48 2.62 -1.88
C GLN A 112 8.72 3.89 -1.08
N VAL A 113 7.72 4.30 -0.31
CA VAL A 113 7.81 5.44 0.61
C VAL A 113 7.55 4.94 2.01
N ILE A 114 8.46 5.25 2.92
CA ILE A 114 8.35 4.94 4.34
C ILE A 114 8.37 6.27 5.08
N GLY A 115 7.20 6.67 5.58
CA GLY A 115 7.05 7.85 6.41
C GLY A 115 7.50 7.56 7.84
N ARG A 116 8.36 8.42 8.37
CA ARG A 116 8.69 8.48 9.79
C ARG A 116 8.34 9.87 10.27
N LEU A 117 7.88 10.01 11.51
CA LEU A 117 7.36 11.27 12.06
C LEU A 117 8.16 12.52 11.63
N THR A 118 9.47 12.44 11.59
CA THR A 118 10.37 13.57 11.31
C THR A 118 10.96 13.58 9.91
N HIS A 119 10.85 12.48 9.16
CA HIS A 119 11.46 12.38 7.82
C HIS A 119 10.81 11.28 6.98
N THR A 120 10.91 11.44 5.67
CA THR A 120 10.42 10.48 4.69
C THR A 120 11.60 9.75 4.05
N VAL A 121 11.57 8.43 4.07
CA VAL A 121 12.57 7.57 3.40
C VAL A 121 11.99 7.12 2.06
N HIS A 122 12.70 7.42 0.99
CA HIS A 122 12.42 6.90 -0.33
C HIS A 122 13.27 5.65 -0.55
N ASP A 123 12.62 4.52 -0.72
CA ASP A 123 13.28 3.25 -1.06
C ASP A 123 12.85 2.79 -2.45
N ARG A 124 13.61 1.88 -3.03
CA ARG A 124 13.38 1.38 -4.38
C ARG A 124 13.63 -0.12 -4.41
N VAL A 125 12.71 -0.84 -5.05
CA VAL A 125 12.87 -2.26 -5.35
C VAL A 125 13.10 -2.38 -6.85
N GLN A 126 14.26 -2.86 -7.22
CA GLN A 126 14.68 -2.92 -8.62
C GLN A 126 15.22 -4.31 -8.98
N GLY A 127 15.11 -4.67 -10.23
CA GLY A 127 15.60 -5.95 -10.74
C GLY A 127 15.08 -6.29 -12.12
N VAL A 128 15.56 -7.42 -12.63
CA VAL A 128 15.07 -8.01 -13.87
C VAL A 128 13.88 -8.91 -13.55
N TYR A 129 12.72 -8.60 -14.09
CA TYR A 129 11.50 -9.35 -13.79
C TYR A 129 10.83 -9.89 -15.05
N CYS A 130 10.19 -11.05 -14.91
CA CYS A 130 9.16 -11.47 -15.85
C CYS A 130 7.85 -10.70 -15.57
N PRO A 131 6.88 -10.62 -16.50
CA PRO A 131 5.66 -9.82 -16.34
C PRO A 131 4.86 -10.15 -15.08
N ARG A 132 4.78 -11.44 -14.74
CA ARG A 132 4.07 -11.91 -13.55
C ARG A 132 4.72 -11.41 -12.25
N CYS A 133 6.04 -11.61 -12.14
CA CYS A 133 6.78 -11.18 -10.95
C CYS A 133 6.85 -9.66 -10.80
N ALA A 134 6.93 -8.92 -11.91
CA ALA A 134 6.90 -7.45 -11.90
C ALA A 134 5.59 -6.93 -11.31
N ARG A 135 4.44 -7.52 -11.73
CA ARG A 135 3.14 -7.17 -11.17
C ARG A 135 3.10 -7.38 -9.66
N ASP A 136 3.51 -8.55 -9.19
CA ASP A 136 3.46 -8.87 -7.77
C ASP A 136 4.39 -7.99 -6.94
N VAL A 137 5.60 -7.67 -7.44
CA VAL A 137 6.55 -6.76 -6.78
C VAL A 137 6.01 -5.34 -6.76
N GLY A 138 5.41 -4.87 -7.86
CA GLY A 138 4.79 -3.55 -7.94
C GLY A 138 3.62 -3.38 -6.97
N ILE A 139 2.76 -4.39 -6.85
CA ILE A 139 1.66 -4.42 -5.87
C ILE A 139 2.23 -4.39 -4.44
N ALA A 140 3.20 -5.24 -4.13
CA ALA A 140 3.81 -5.30 -2.80
C ALA A 140 4.47 -3.94 -2.42
N ALA A 141 5.15 -3.29 -3.37
CA ALA A 141 5.75 -1.97 -3.17
C ALA A 141 4.69 -0.89 -2.87
N SER A 142 3.55 -0.95 -3.56
CA SER A 142 2.43 -0.03 -3.33
C SER A 142 1.73 -0.30 -2.01
N LEU A 143 1.48 -1.55 -1.65
CA LEU A 143 0.89 -1.91 -0.35
C LEU A 143 1.80 -1.47 0.80
N MET A 144 3.12 -1.68 0.70
CA MET A 144 4.06 -1.19 1.69
C MET A 144 3.96 0.34 1.86
N THR A 145 3.87 1.07 0.74
CA THR A 145 3.68 2.52 0.76
C THR A 145 2.32 2.91 1.38
N TRP A 146 1.25 2.15 1.12
CA TRP A 146 -0.06 2.38 1.72
C TRP A 146 -0.05 2.27 3.25
N PHE A 147 0.64 1.29 3.80
CA PHE A 147 0.66 1.07 5.25
C PHE A 147 1.61 2.01 5.99
N VAL A 148 2.77 2.31 5.41
CA VAL A 148 3.83 3.05 6.12
C VAL A 148 4.20 4.39 5.50
N GLY A 149 3.68 4.73 4.33
CA GLY A 149 4.08 5.92 3.57
C GLY A 149 3.50 7.24 4.08
N TRP A 150 2.43 7.23 4.88
CA TRP A 150 1.67 8.43 5.26
C TRP A 150 2.21 9.18 6.48
N TRP A 151 3.03 8.54 7.31
CA TRP A 151 3.38 9.00 8.66
C TRP A 151 4.43 10.10 8.74
N GLY A 152 4.95 10.60 7.64
CA GLY A 152 5.96 11.66 7.58
C GLY A 152 5.38 12.99 7.07
N LEU A 153 4.78 13.80 7.93
CA LEU A 153 4.23 15.11 7.55
C LEU A 153 5.34 16.14 7.32
N PRO A 154 5.13 17.09 6.36
CA PRO A 154 3.98 17.22 5.45
C PRO A 154 4.16 16.51 4.11
N MET A 155 5.37 16.09 3.74
CA MET A 155 5.71 15.64 2.38
C MET A 155 5.45 14.17 2.07
N ALA A 156 5.32 13.33 3.10
CA ALA A 156 5.15 11.88 2.89
C ALA A 156 3.86 11.51 2.14
N PRO A 157 2.69 12.15 2.37
CA PRO A 157 1.48 11.85 1.61
C PRO A 157 1.64 12.08 0.11
N VAL A 158 2.26 13.20 -0.29
CA VAL A 158 2.51 13.54 -1.70
C VAL A 158 3.46 12.51 -2.33
N ALA A 159 4.51 12.15 -1.59
CA ALA A 159 5.47 11.16 -2.05
C ALA A 159 4.82 9.77 -2.18
N ALA A 160 3.95 9.38 -1.24
CA ALA A 160 3.23 8.11 -1.27
C ALA A 160 2.31 8.01 -2.49
N VAL A 161 1.50 9.04 -2.76
CA VAL A 161 0.64 9.08 -3.94
C VAL A 161 1.45 8.97 -5.23
N ARG A 162 2.57 9.71 -5.33
CA ARG A 162 3.47 9.62 -6.50
C ARG A 162 4.06 8.23 -6.69
N ALA A 163 4.50 7.58 -5.60
CA ALA A 163 5.08 6.26 -5.67
C ALA A 163 4.04 5.23 -6.14
N ILE A 164 2.85 5.22 -5.54
CA ILE A 164 1.74 4.34 -5.91
C ILE A 164 1.37 4.54 -7.38
N TRP A 165 1.23 5.80 -7.83
CA TRP A 165 0.92 6.13 -9.22
C TRP A 165 1.97 5.62 -10.21
N ARG A 166 3.27 5.77 -9.89
CA ARG A 166 4.35 5.21 -10.73
C ARG A 166 4.30 3.69 -10.77
N ASN A 167 4.08 3.05 -9.64
CA ASN A 167 3.99 1.58 -9.56
C ASN A 167 2.78 1.05 -10.34
N MET A 168 1.63 1.72 -10.29
CA MET A 168 0.43 1.38 -11.09
C MET A 168 0.70 1.42 -12.59
N ARG A 169 1.58 2.32 -13.04
CA ARG A 169 2.00 2.41 -14.45
C ARG A 169 3.08 1.41 -14.84
N GLY A 170 3.43 0.48 -13.94
CA GLY A 170 4.43 -0.54 -14.19
C GLY A 170 5.83 -0.19 -13.69
N GLY A 171 5.97 0.83 -12.85
CA GLY A 171 7.26 1.29 -12.34
C GLY A 171 8.01 2.18 -13.32
N GLU A 172 9.29 2.45 -13.01
CA GLU A 172 10.21 3.14 -13.91
C GLU A 172 10.97 2.09 -14.73
N VAL A 173 10.92 2.21 -16.04
CA VAL A 173 11.53 1.28 -17.01
C VAL A 173 12.57 2.05 -17.84
N PRO A 174 13.85 2.08 -17.43
CA PRO A 174 14.90 2.77 -18.17
C PRO A 174 15.10 2.15 -19.56
N ALA A 175 15.02 2.96 -20.62
CA ALA A 175 15.07 2.47 -21.99
C ALA A 175 16.45 1.91 -22.35
N ASP A 176 17.51 2.64 -22.02
CA ASP A 176 18.91 2.26 -22.24
C ASP A 176 19.29 0.93 -21.60
N VAL A 177 18.85 0.74 -20.34
CA VAL A 177 19.08 -0.48 -19.57
C VAL A 177 18.35 -1.67 -20.18
N ASN A 178 17.08 -1.45 -20.59
CA ASN A 178 16.26 -2.51 -21.17
C ASN A 178 16.68 -2.86 -22.60
N ALA A 179 17.21 -1.91 -23.36
CA ALA A 179 17.80 -2.19 -24.68
C ALA A 179 19.00 -3.14 -24.53
N ARG A 180 19.93 -2.86 -23.63
CA ARG A 180 21.07 -3.74 -23.31
C ARG A 180 20.63 -5.11 -22.82
N LEU A 181 19.65 -5.17 -21.93
CA LEU A 181 19.10 -6.44 -21.44
C LEU A 181 18.53 -7.29 -22.60
N LEU A 182 17.77 -6.67 -23.51
CA LEU A 182 17.21 -7.38 -24.67
C LEU A 182 18.28 -7.79 -25.65
N LEU A 183 19.32 -6.99 -25.88
CA LEU A 183 20.45 -7.37 -26.72
C LEU A 183 21.21 -8.56 -26.12
N HIS A 184 21.46 -8.56 -24.80
CA HIS A 184 22.06 -9.71 -24.14
C HIS A 184 21.19 -10.98 -24.29
N GLN A 185 19.87 -10.86 -24.10
CA GLN A 185 18.95 -11.98 -24.36
C GLN A 185 19.00 -12.43 -25.82
N ALA A 186 19.11 -11.51 -26.77
CA ALA A 186 19.23 -11.84 -28.20
C ALA A 186 20.50 -12.66 -28.47
N ARG A 187 21.67 -12.26 -27.93
CA ARG A 187 22.92 -13.05 -28.01
C ARG A 187 22.76 -14.44 -27.41
N ALA A 188 22.16 -14.49 -26.20
CA ALA A 188 21.95 -15.73 -25.49
C ALA A 188 21.04 -16.72 -26.22
N PHE A 189 20.01 -16.23 -26.92
CA PHE A 189 19.12 -17.05 -27.74
C PHE A 189 19.73 -17.39 -29.10
N LEU A 190 20.56 -16.51 -29.66
CA LEU A 190 21.30 -16.81 -30.86
C LEU A 190 22.29 -17.97 -30.67
N ALA A 191 23.01 -17.96 -29.56
CA ALA A 191 23.93 -19.05 -29.17
C ALA A 191 23.20 -20.40 -28.93
N ARG A 192 21.87 -20.39 -28.85
CA ARG A 192 21.01 -21.57 -28.68
C ARG A 192 20.19 -21.90 -29.94
N ASP A 193 20.64 -21.44 -31.09
CA ASP A 193 20.00 -21.68 -32.39
C ASP A 193 18.54 -21.18 -32.50
N LYS A 194 18.16 -20.20 -31.66
CA LYS A 194 16.85 -19.57 -31.68
C LYS A 194 16.89 -18.23 -32.45
N ALA A 195 17.41 -18.26 -33.67
CA ALA A 195 17.63 -17.08 -34.51
C ALA A 195 16.37 -16.20 -34.68
N PRO A 196 15.16 -16.72 -34.96
CA PRO A 196 13.97 -15.87 -35.10
C PRO A 196 13.65 -15.07 -33.83
N LEU A 197 13.79 -15.70 -32.66
CA LEU A 197 13.57 -15.03 -31.37
C LEU A 197 14.65 -13.96 -31.10
N ALA A 198 15.91 -14.29 -31.38
CA ALA A 198 17.04 -13.38 -31.20
C ALA A 198 16.88 -12.12 -32.07
N ARG A 199 16.51 -12.27 -33.35
CA ARG A 199 16.24 -11.16 -34.26
C ARG A 199 15.13 -10.25 -33.77
N ALA A 200 14.02 -10.82 -33.31
CA ALA A 200 12.90 -10.07 -32.77
C ALA A 200 13.25 -9.29 -31.48
N LEU A 201 14.07 -9.87 -30.60
CA LEU A 201 14.55 -9.21 -29.38
C LEU A 201 15.54 -8.08 -29.72
N ALA A 202 16.45 -8.31 -30.68
CA ALA A 202 17.40 -7.30 -31.14
C ALA A 202 16.68 -6.11 -31.79
N ALA A 203 15.70 -6.35 -32.66
CA ALA A 203 14.88 -5.28 -33.24
C ALA A 203 14.13 -4.47 -32.16
N ARG A 204 13.65 -5.14 -31.10
CA ARG A 204 13.02 -4.44 -29.98
C ARG A 204 14.04 -3.64 -29.16
N ALA A 205 15.27 -4.11 -29.00
CA ALA A 205 16.35 -3.36 -28.36
C ALA A 205 16.65 -2.06 -29.10
N VAL A 206 16.77 -2.12 -30.44
CA VAL A 206 16.93 -0.93 -31.30
C VAL A 206 15.77 0.05 -31.14
N ALA A 207 14.54 -0.45 -31.09
CA ALA A 207 13.36 0.39 -30.90
C ALA A 207 13.30 1.11 -29.53
N LEU A 208 13.94 0.55 -28.50
CA LEU A 208 14.01 1.18 -27.17
C LEU A 208 15.10 2.23 -27.06
N ASP A 209 16.25 2.00 -27.70
CA ASP A 209 17.40 2.92 -27.68
C ASP A 209 18.11 2.90 -29.04
N PRO A 210 17.60 3.65 -30.04
CA PRO A 210 18.12 3.64 -31.41
C PRO A 210 19.53 4.25 -31.54
N ASP A 211 19.88 5.15 -30.61
CA ASP A 211 21.14 5.89 -30.64
C ASP A 211 22.14 5.38 -29.54
N GLY A 212 21.76 4.31 -28.84
CA GLY A 212 22.61 3.72 -27.83
C GLY A 212 23.89 3.12 -28.39
N SER A 213 24.92 3.02 -27.55
CA SER A 213 26.24 2.45 -27.91
C SER A 213 26.16 1.06 -28.55
N ASP A 214 25.15 0.31 -28.21
CA ASP A 214 24.98 -1.10 -28.61
C ASP A 214 23.96 -1.25 -29.76
N ALA A 215 23.41 -0.14 -30.27
CA ALA A 215 22.36 -0.15 -31.32
C ALA A 215 22.87 -0.72 -32.66
N ALA A 216 24.12 -0.50 -32.99
CA ALA A 216 24.72 -1.03 -34.26
C ALA A 216 24.74 -2.57 -34.22
N GLU A 217 25.17 -3.16 -33.11
CA GLU A 217 25.16 -4.62 -32.95
C GLU A 217 23.73 -5.19 -32.92
N ALA A 218 22.82 -4.52 -32.24
CA ALA A 218 21.42 -4.92 -32.21
C ALA A 218 20.81 -4.92 -33.62
N ARG A 219 21.13 -3.93 -34.48
CA ARG A 219 20.69 -3.90 -35.88
C ARG A 219 21.28 -5.08 -36.67
N ALA A 220 22.59 -5.33 -36.54
CA ALA A 220 23.24 -6.45 -37.20
C ALA A 220 22.60 -7.81 -36.86
N ILE A 221 22.21 -8.03 -35.58
CA ILE A 221 21.48 -9.26 -35.18
C ILE A 221 20.05 -9.25 -35.76
N ALA A 222 19.34 -8.12 -35.75
CA ALA A 222 17.97 -8.03 -36.27
C ALA A 222 17.87 -8.30 -37.77
N GLU A 223 18.85 -7.85 -38.56
CA GLU A 223 18.92 -7.97 -40.01
C GLU A 223 19.55 -9.30 -40.48
N ARG A 224 20.09 -10.09 -39.55
CA ARG A 224 20.71 -11.39 -39.88
C ARG A 224 19.72 -12.26 -40.66
N ASP A 225 20.22 -12.99 -41.64
CA ASP A 225 19.47 -13.96 -42.48
C ASP A 225 18.38 -13.36 -43.40
N GLY A 226 18.27 -12.03 -43.49
CA GLY A 226 17.55 -11.30 -44.58
C GLY A 226 16.06 -11.59 -44.64
N GLY A 227 15.23 -11.59 -43.82
CA GLY A 227 13.79 -11.84 -43.89
C GLY A 227 12.98 -10.91 -42.96
N PRO A 228 11.67 -10.95 -43.01
CA PRO A 228 10.84 -10.17 -42.09
C PRO A 228 11.15 -10.49 -40.65
N VAL A 229 11.28 -9.46 -39.80
CA VAL A 229 11.53 -9.62 -38.38
C VAL A 229 10.26 -10.15 -37.73
N PRO A 230 10.32 -11.28 -36.98
CA PRO A 230 9.16 -11.84 -36.29
C PRO A 230 8.59 -10.86 -35.25
N VAL A 231 7.28 -10.65 -35.28
CA VAL A 231 6.60 -9.79 -34.29
C VAL A 231 6.34 -10.59 -33.02
N LEU A 232 6.98 -10.21 -31.92
CA LEU A 232 6.72 -10.82 -30.63
C LEU A 232 5.49 -10.17 -29.95
N ARG A 233 4.59 -11.01 -29.48
CA ARG A 233 3.51 -10.54 -28.61
C ARG A 233 4.11 -9.92 -27.36
N ASP A 234 3.65 -8.71 -27.00
CA ASP A 234 4.11 -8.03 -25.78
C ASP A 234 3.36 -8.58 -24.55
N PRO A 235 4.01 -9.38 -23.70
CA PRO A 235 3.37 -9.95 -22.51
C PRO A 235 3.14 -8.91 -21.41
N TRP A 236 3.63 -7.68 -21.58
CA TRP A 236 3.53 -6.59 -20.62
C TRP A 236 2.27 -5.73 -20.79
N ARG A 237 1.55 -5.87 -21.91
CA ARG A 237 0.32 -5.10 -22.17
C ARG A 237 -0.81 -5.34 -21.15
N GLY A 238 -0.77 -6.43 -20.40
CA GLY A 238 -1.78 -6.77 -19.40
C GLY A 238 -1.51 -6.20 -17.99
N LEU A 239 -0.40 -5.48 -17.75
CA LEU A 239 -0.08 -4.96 -16.42
C LEU A 239 -1.06 -3.88 -15.93
N ALA A 240 -1.72 -3.16 -16.82
CA ALA A 240 -2.75 -2.16 -16.48
C ALA A 240 -3.92 -2.75 -15.65
N TRP A 241 -4.16 -4.05 -15.74
CA TRP A 241 -5.19 -4.75 -14.95
C TRP A 241 -4.89 -4.82 -13.45
N ALA A 242 -3.66 -4.57 -13.05
CA ALA A 242 -3.28 -4.53 -11.64
C ALA A 242 -3.62 -3.18 -10.96
N ALA A 243 -4.00 -2.15 -11.72
CA ALA A 243 -4.30 -0.84 -11.18
C ALA A 243 -5.34 -0.85 -10.04
N PRO A 244 -6.47 -1.56 -10.11
CA PRO A 244 -7.43 -1.64 -9.00
C PRO A 244 -6.83 -2.23 -7.73
N VAL A 245 -5.91 -3.20 -7.86
CA VAL A 245 -5.28 -3.86 -6.71
C VAL A 245 -4.35 -2.90 -5.97
N HIS A 246 -3.66 -2.01 -6.68
CA HIS A 246 -2.84 -0.97 -6.06
C HIS A 246 -3.67 0.02 -5.24
N LEU A 247 -4.95 0.21 -5.59
CA LEU A 247 -5.89 1.11 -4.93
C LEU A 247 -6.79 0.40 -3.91
N ALA A 248 -6.67 -0.93 -3.76
CA ALA A 248 -7.52 -1.72 -2.88
C ALA A 248 -7.64 -1.15 -1.45
N PRO A 249 -6.57 -0.69 -0.78
CA PRO A 249 -6.70 -0.09 0.55
C PRO A 249 -7.54 1.19 0.55
N ALA A 250 -7.41 2.06 -0.47
CA ALA A 250 -8.23 3.27 -0.59
C ALA A 250 -9.71 2.93 -0.84
N LEU A 251 -9.97 1.96 -1.72
CA LEU A 251 -11.32 1.48 -1.97
C LEU A 251 -11.94 0.88 -0.72
N MET A 252 -11.18 0.10 0.04
CA MET A 252 -11.65 -0.45 1.32
C MET A 252 -12.02 0.65 2.31
N VAL A 253 -11.17 1.67 2.47
CA VAL A 253 -11.47 2.82 3.34
C VAL A 253 -12.70 3.58 2.85
N ALA A 254 -12.85 3.80 1.54
CA ALA A 254 -14.01 4.45 0.97
C ALA A 254 -15.30 3.66 1.22
N VAL A 255 -15.27 2.34 1.03
CA VAL A 255 -16.42 1.46 1.33
C VAL A 255 -16.77 1.50 2.81
N LEU A 256 -15.78 1.39 3.70
CA LEU A 256 -16.00 1.50 5.15
C LEU A 256 -16.58 2.87 5.52
N ALA A 257 -16.08 3.95 4.94
CA ALA A 257 -16.62 5.29 5.16
C ALA A 257 -18.10 5.39 4.74
N VAL A 258 -18.45 4.84 3.58
CA VAL A 258 -19.85 4.83 3.11
C VAL A 258 -20.75 3.98 4.02
N LEU A 259 -20.24 2.88 4.56
CA LEU A 259 -21.01 2.01 5.45
C LEU A 259 -21.17 2.59 6.87
N VAL A 260 -20.16 3.31 7.37
CA VAL A 260 -20.11 3.85 8.73
C VAL A 260 -20.62 5.29 8.81
N ALA A 261 -20.41 6.11 7.77
CA ALA A 261 -20.84 7.51 7.75
C ALA A 261 -22.33 7.72 8.01
N PRO A 262 -23.26 6.89 7.47
CA PRO A 262 -24.68 7.03 7.81
C PRO A 262 -24.93 6.88 9.31
N GLY A 263 -24.20 6.00 10.00
CA GLY A 263 -24.32 5.84 11.45
C GLY A 263 -23.74 6.99 12.27
N LEU A 264 -22.77 7.73 11.68
CA LEU A 264 -22.14 8.89 12.32
C LEU A 264 -22.87 10.22 12.05
N PHE A 265 -23.49 10.34 10.87
CA PHE A 265 -24.10 11.59 10.40
C PHE A 265 -25.64 11.54 10.37
N LEU A 266 -26.26 10.35 10.38
CA LEU A 266 -27.68 10.30 10.67
C LEU A 266 -27.78 10.64 12.16
N PRO A 267 -28.50 11.76 12.51
CA PRO A 267 -28.87 11.98 13.89
C PRO A 267 -29.52 10.67 14.34
N HIS A 268 -29.08 10.16 15.50
CA HIS A 268 -29.87 9.15 16.21
C HIS A 268 -31.30 9.66 16.04
N ARG A 269 -32.15 8.91 15.38
CA ARG A 269 -33.58 9.19 15.46
C ARG A 269 -33.84 9.08 16.93
N ASP A 270 -33.80 10.23 17.57
CA ASP A 270 -34.17 10.38 18.96
C ASP A 270 -35.46 9.61 19.08
N ALA A 271 -35.49 8.68 20.01
CA ALA A 271 -36.76 8.06 20.39
C ALA A 271 -37.71 9.22 20.56
N PRO A 272 -38.94 9.18 19.95
CA PRO A 272 -39.83 10.32 19.91
C PRO A 272 -39.85 10.96 21.26
N ALA A 273 -39.57 12.28 21.31
CA ALA A 273 -39.45 13.00 22.57
C ALA A 273 -40.63 12.61 23.45
N PRO A 274 -40.41 12.18 24.69
CA PRO A 274 -41.48 11.66 25.53
C PRO A 274 -42.61 12.71 25.57
N VAL A 275 -43.78 12.33 25.13
CA VAL A 275 -44.93 13.23 25.18
C VAL A 275 -45.24 13.46 26.66
N VAL A 276 -44.78 14.59 27.18
CA VAL A 276 -45.09 14.99 28.56
C VAL A 276 -46.51 15.46 28.57
N MET A 277 -47.43 14.59 28.94
CA MET A 277 -48.79 14.98 29.24
C MET A 277 -48.76 15.59 30.64
N GLY A 278 -48.74 16.91 30.72
CA GLY A 278 -48.78 17.64 31.98
C GLY A 278 -50.11 17.54 32.69
N GLY A 279 -50.13 17.59 33.98
CA GLY A 279 -51.33 17.69 34.79
C GLY A 279 -51.99 16.37 35.24
N TRP A 280 -51.20 15.32 35.36
CA TRP A 280 -51.66 14.06 35.93
C TRP A 280 -51.32 13.97 37.44
N HIS A 281 -52.13 13.28 38.20
CA HIS A 281 -51.90 13.06 39.63
C HIS A 281 -52.17 11.60 40.02
N VAL A 282 -51.58 11.19 41.13
CA VAL A 282 -51.80 9.86 41.72
C VAL A 282 -53.17 9.84 42.44
N THR A 283 -53.97 8.80 42.20
CA THR A 283 -55.32 8.67 42.76
C THR A 283 -55.40 7.90 44.04
N THR A 284 -54.45 7.05 44.31
CA THR A 284 -54.36 6.11 45.42
C THR A 284 -53.30 6.50 46.40
N GLU A 285 -53.58 6.42 47.71
CA GLU A 285 -52.57 6.62 48.75
C GLU A 285 -51.62 5.45 48.79
N GLY A 286 -50.28 5.76 48.83
CA GLY A 286 -49.27 4.73 48.87
C GLY A 286 -49.01 4.04 47.54
N ALA A 287 -49.33 4.66 46.41
CA ALA A 287 -49.06 4.13 45.07
C ALA A 287 -47.59 3.86 44.88
N THR A 288 -47.23 2.67 44.46
CA THR A 288 -45.82 2.26 44.39
C THR A 288 -45.23 2.48 43.01
N LEU A 289 -44.34 3.46 42.87
CA LEU A 289 -43.56 3.67 41.64
C LEU A 289 -42.55 2.56 41.45
N ARG A 290 -42.55 1.89 40.32
CA ARG A 290 -41.69 0.75 40.02
C ARG A 290 -40.73 1.06 38.86
N ALA A 291 -39.60 0.34 38.83
CA ALA A 291 -38.57 0.51 37.81
C ALA A 291 -38.98 -0.02 36.41
N GLY A 292 -40.08 -0.75 36.30
CA GLY A 292 -40.58 -1.29 35.04
C GLY A 292 -42.08 -1.62 35.10
N PRO A 293 -42.71 -1.92 33.94
CA PRO A 293 -44.12 -2.18 33.80
C PRO A 293 -44.51 -3.58 34.32
N GLY A 294 -44.81 -3.68 35.59
CA GLY A 294 -45.21 -4.94 36.20
C GLY A 294 -44.96 -5.01 37.70
N GLN A 295 -45.74 -5.84 38.41
CA GLN A 295 -45.58 -6.02 39.88
C GLN A 295 -44.26 -6.71 40.26
N GLY A 296 -43.64 -7.45 39.33
CA GLY A 296 -42.36 -8.11 39.55
C GLY A 296 -41.13 -7.17 39.55
N PHE A 297 -41.29 -5.94 39.08
CA PHE A 297 -40.17 -4.97 39.08
C PHE A 297 -39.97 -4.34 40.46
N PRO A 298 -38.72 -3.97 40.82
CA PRO A 298 -38.41 -3.38 42.10
C PRO A 298 -39.22 -2.11 42.36
N ALA A 299 -39.73 -1.96 43.58
CA ALA A 299 -40.31 -0.71 44.04
C ALA A 299 -39.21 0.33 44.25
N MET A 300 -39.39 1.53 43.70
CA MET A 300 -38.43 2.64 43.79
C MET A 300 -38.82 3.61 44.91
N THR A 301 -40.11 3.96 44.97
CA THR A 301 -40.66 4.83 46.03
C THR A 301 -42.19 4.66 46.11
N THR A 302 -42.80 5.14 47.17
CA THR A 302 -44.24 5.26 47.31
C THR A 302 -44.65 6.72 47.15
N LEU A 303 -45.72 6.99 46.42
CA LEU A 303 -46.24 8.30 46.15
C LEU A 303 -47.52 8.54 46.92
N SER A 304 -47.75 9.76 47.39
CA SER A 304 -48.92 10.16 48.10
C SER A 304 -50.10 10.43 47.18
N ARG A 305 -51.32 10.31 47.69
CA ARG A 305 -52.49 10.69 46.92
C ARG A 305 -52.44 12.16 46.54
N PHE A 306 -52.82 12.46 45.27
CA PHE A 306 -52.75 13.79 44.63
C PHE A 306 -51.35 14.26 44.35
N GLU A 307 -50.32 13.47 44.51
CA GLU A 307 -48.98 13.82 44.07
C GLU A 307 -48.99 14.00 42.55
N ALA A 308 -48.39 15.11 42.09
CA ALA A 308 -48.33 15.44 40.70
C ALA A 308 -47.27 14.58 40.00
N VAL A 309 -47.66 13.94 38.89
CA VAL A 309 -46.80 13.13 38.04
C VAL A 309 -46.97 13.58 36.57
N SER A 310 -45.88 13.44 35.83
CA SER A 310 -45.86 13.69 34.38
C SER A 310 -45.91 12.36 33.64
N VAL A 311 -46.98 12.09 32.90
CA VAL A 311 -47.11 10.90 32.03
C VAL A 311 -46.20 11.10 30.82
N ARG A 312 -45.34 10.12 30.55
CA ARG A 312 -44.33 10.23 29.51
C ARG A 312 -44.66 9.51 28.22
N ALA A 313 -45.55 8.55 28.27
CA ALA A 313 -46.02 7.85 27.07
C ALA A 313 -47.40 7.22 27.32
N VAL A 314 -47.99 6.68 26.27
CA VAL A 314 -49.25 5.93 26.34
C VAL A 314 -49.09 4.70 27.24
N PRO A 315 -50.12 4.27 28.00
CA PRO A 315 -50.08 3.06 28.79
C PRO A 315 -49.60 1.85 27.98
N THR A 316 -48.86 0.97 28.60
CA THR A 316 -48.45 -0.32 28.00
C THR A 316 -49.69 -1.22 27.89
N GLU A 317 -49.62 -2.23 27.01
CA GLU A 317 -50.72 -3.22 26.81
C GLU A 317 -51.11 -3.90 28.14
N ASP A 318 -50.18 -4.02 29.08
CA ASP A 318 -50.38 -4.58 30.43
C ASP A 318 -50.95 -3.57 31.43
N GLY A 319 -51.36 -2.37 31.01
CA GLY A 319 -51.99 -1.36 31.83
C GLY A 319 -51.04 -0.60 32.77
N TRP A 320 -49.79 -0.49 32.46
CA TRP A 320 -48.81 0.33 33.19
C TRP A 320 -48.51 1.65 32.45
N VAL A 321 -48.44 2.72 33.20
CA VAL A 321 -48.17 4.06 32.66
C VAL A 321 -46.73 4.50 33.05
N PRO A 322 -45.89 4.85 32.10
CA PRO A 322 -44.59 5.45 32.38
C PRO A 322 -44.79 6.89 32.89
N VAL A 323 -44.32 7.16 34.08
CA VAL A 323 -44.49 8.46 34.75
C VAL A 323 -43.19 8.99 35.27
N ARG A 324 -43.09 10.30 35.42
CA ARG A 324 -42.04 10.98 36.20
C ARG A 324 -42.68 11.61 37.45
N ALA A 325 -42.20 11.21 38.62
CA ALA A 325 -42.52 11.80 39.91
C ALA A 325 -41.26 12.56 40.42
N GLY A 326 -41.32 13.89 40.40
CA GLY A 326 -40.15 14.70 40.72
C GLY A 326 -38.98 14.39 39.77
N VAL A 327 -37.90 13.83 40.29
CA VAL A 327 -36.67 13.45 39.53
C VAL A 327 -36.64 11.97 39.18
N LEU A 328 -37.60 11.15 39.60
CA LEU A 328 -37.64 9.71 39.39
C LEU A 328 -38.51 9.38 38.19
N ASP A 329 -37.99 8.61 37.27
CA ASP A 329 -38.76 7.99 36.17
C ASP A 329 -39.10 6.55 36.56
N GLY A 330 -40.38 6.14 36.39
CA GLY A 330 -40.84 4.80 36.72
C GLY A 330 -42.22 4.52 36.10
N PHE A 331 -42.85 3.46 36.62
CA PHE A 331 -44.14 2.99 36.11
C PHE A 331 -45.16 2.88 37.26
N LEU A 332 -46.37 3.33 36.98
CA LEU A 332 -47.55 3.18 37.85
C LEU A 332 -48.65 2.39 37.12
N PRO A 333 -49.50 1.65 37.83
CA PRO A 333 -50.72 1.10 37.24
C PRO A 333 -51.63 2.23 36.67
N SER A 334 -52.19 2.05 35.52
CA SER A 334 -53.09 3.04 34.91
C SER A 334 -54.28 3.39 35.77
N ALA A 335 -54.74 2.47 36.61
CA ALA A 335 -55.81 2.68 37.57
C ALA A 335 -55.48 3.66 38.69
N GLU A 336 -54.16 3.87 38.97
CA GLU A 336 -53.67 4.74 40.05
C GLU A 336 -53.29 6.14 39.59
N VAL A 337 -53.50 6.48 38.30
CA VAL A 337 -53.13 7.76 37.69
C VAL A 337 -54.34 8.37 36.96
N ALA A 338 -54.67 9.62 37.25
CA ALA A 338 -55.75 10.34 36.58
C ALA A 338 -55.31 11.72 36.08
N PRO A 339 -55.90 12.22 35.01
CA PRO A 339 -55.67 13.58 34.57
C PRO A 339 -56.21 14.58 35.61
N GLY A 340 -55.44 15.62 35.88
CA GLY A 340 -55.85 16.72 36.74
C GLY A 340 -57.04 17.50 36.14
N ALA A 341 -58.01 17.92 36.93
CA ALA A 341 -59.13 18.72 36.49
C ALA A 341 -58.58 20.08 36.00
N GLY A 342 -58.36 20.21 34.70
CA GLY A 342 -57.90 21.48 34.11
C GLY A 342 -57.35 21.46 32.69
N ALA A 343 -57.16 20.27 32.11
CA ALA A 343 -56.71 20.19 30.72
C ALA A 343 -57.52 19.13 29.96
N PRO A 344 -58.31 19.49 28.90
CA PRO A 344 -58.93 18.50 28.04
C PRO A 344 -57.79 17.74 27.29
N PRO A 345 -57.90 16.44 27.10
CA PRO A 345 -56.91 15.69 26.31
C PRO A 345 -57.04 16.16 24.84
N SER A 346 -56.04 16.87 24.37
CA SER A 346 -55.89 17.07 22.93
C SER A 346 -55.49 15.75 22.31
N ALA A 347 -56.39 15.20 21.49
CA ALA A 347 -56.15 14.02 20.69
C ALA A 347 -54.86 14.22 19.86
N PRO A 348 -54.00 13.17 19.71
CA PRO A 348 -52.84 13.25 18.87
C PRO A 348 -53.27 13.53 17.43
N GLN A 349 -52.84 14.68 16.88
CA GLN A 349 -52.98 14.96 15.47
C GLN A 349 -52.07 14.02 14.69
N ALA A 350 -52.68 13.27 13.78
CA ALA A 350 -51.96 12.48 12.81
C ALA A 350 -51.01 13.37 11.99
N PRO A 351 -49.80 12.91 11.65
CA PRO A 351 -48.87 13.66 10.80
C PRO A 351 -49.55 13.91 9.44
N ARG A 352 -49.59 15.17 9.02
CA ARG A 352 -50.03 15.55 7.67
C ARG A 352 -48.98 14.96 6.70
N ALA A 353 -49.49 14.20 5.74
CA ALA A 353 -48.76 13.85 4.54
C ALA A 353 -48.63 15.12 3.67
N ASP A 354 -47.42 15.51 3.34
CA ASP A 354 -47.01 16.27 2.17
C ASP A 354 -45.82 15.59 1.52
#